data_fa77baa16e0e8de86bde4f97c26e0910
#
_entry.id   fa77baa16e0e8de86bde4f97c26e0910
#
_cell.length_a   1.000
_cell.length_b   1.000
_cell.length_c   1.000
_cell.angle_alpha   90.00
_cell.angle_beta   90.00
_cell.angle_gamma   90.00
#
_symmetry.space_group_name_H-M   'P 1'
#
loop_
_entity.id
_entity.type
_entity.pdbx_description
1 polymer ?
#
loop_
_entity_poly.entity_id
_entity_poly.type
_entity_poly.pdbx_seq_one_letter_code
_entity_poly.pdbx_strand_id
1 'polypeptide(L)' 'MQKYISSTPDIMGGAPVIKGTRTPIEVILYRLKEGNSITAIHAMYTWIDKQTLSGAIEEAIHTVTTTLHVKKATQTQAPA' A
#
# COMPACT_ATOMS: atom_id res chain seq x y z
N MET A 1 3.14 -11.39 4.25
CA MET A 1 2.80 -10.99 5.61
C MET A 1 2.79 -9.49 5.76
N GLN A 2 1.75 -8.97 6.36
CA GLN A 2 1.59 -7.52 6.46
C GLN A 2 2.11 -7.01 7.77
N LYS A 3 3.12 -6.19 7.70
CA LYS A 3 3.76 -5.63 8.87
C LYS A 3 3.37 -4.17 9.09
N TYR A 4 3.16 -3.44 8.01
CA TYR A 4 2.86 -2.02 8.08
C TYR A 4 1.46 -1.68 7.59
N ILE A 5 0.74 -2.65 7.10
CA ILE A 5 -0.61 -2.46 6.59
C ILE A 5 -1.55 -3.38 7.37
N SER A 6 -2.70 -2.86 7.74
CA SER A 6 -3.70 -3.68 8.42
C SER A 6 -5.07 -3.43 7.82
N SER A 7 -5.96 -4.38 8.06
CA SER A 7 -7.32 -4.27 7.57
C SER A 7 -8.24 -4.79 8.67
N THR A 8 -9.09 -3.91 9.17
CA THR A 8 -10.00 -4.22 10.27
C THR A 8 -11.39 -3.74 9.90
N PRO A 9 -12.42 -4.58 10.07
CA PRO A 9 -13.77 -4.17 9.66
C PRO A 9 -14.23 -2.86 10.32
N ASP A 10 -13.72 -2.58 11.50
CA ASP A 10 -14.14 -1.38 12.24
C ASP A 10 -13.45 -0.12 11.76
N ILE A 11 -12.44 -0.25 10.92
CA ILE A 11 -11.70 0.90 10.43
C ILE A 11 -11.89 1.01 8.93
N MET A 12 -12.46 2.12 8.50
CA MET A 12 -12.65 2.42 7.09
C MET A 12 -13.35 1.28 6.34
N GLY A 13 -14.26 0.57 7.03
CA GLY A 13 -15.01 -0.49 6.41
C GLY A 13 -14.19 -1.67 5.98
N GLY A 14 -13.01 -1.85 6.55
CA GLY A 14 -12.15 -2.96 6.21
C GLY A 14 -11.12 -2.64 5.14
N ALA A 15 -11.08 -1.40 4.67
CA ALA A 15 -10.07 -1.02 3.69
C ALA A 15 -8.67 -1.10 4.31
N PRO A 16 -7.67 -1.46 3.52
CA PRO A 16 -6.30 -1.52 4.04
C PRO A 16 -5.81 -0.13 4.45
N VAL A 17 -5.34 -0.04 5.67
CA VAL A 17 -4.83 1.23 6.19
C VAL A 17 -3.41 1.01 6.70
N ILE A 18 -2.69 2.09 6.86
CA ILE A 18 -1.37 2.03 7.48
C ILE A 18 -1.57 1.69 8.95
N LYS A 19 -0.86 0.66 9.40
CA LYS A 19 -1.01 0.12 10.74
C LYS A 19 -0.89 1.21 11.79
N GLY A 20 -1.81 1.21 12.73
CA GLY A 20 -1.83 2.19 13.79
C GLY A 20 -2.47 3.51 13.41
N THR A 21 -2.99 3.61 12.20
CA THR A 21 -3.66 4.83 11.74
C THR A 21 -4.97 4.47 11.08
N ARG A 22 -5.71 5.51 10.68
CA ARG A 22 -6.90 5.32 9.86
C ARG A 22 -6.67 5.80 8.43
N THR A 23 -5.40 5.95 8.05
CA THR A 23 -5.04 6.44 6.73
C THR A 23 -5.00 5.29 5.74
N PRO A 24 -5.88 5.26 4.75
CA PRO A 24 -5.87 4.17 3.76
C PRO A 24 -4.58 4.19 2.97
N ILE A 25 -4.04 3.00 2.70
CA ILE A 25 -2.82 2.92 1.90
C ILE A 25 -3.08 3.46 0.49
N GLU A 26 -4.29 3.34 0.02
CA GLU A 26 -4.67 3.83 -1.30
C GLU A 26 -4.39 5.32 -1.45
N VAL A 27 -4.65 6.10 -0.41
CA VAL A 27 -4.40 7.54 -0.45
C VAL A 27 -2.93 7.82 -0.66
N ILE A 28 -2.09 7.06 0.03
CA ILE A 28 -0.64 7.23 -0.09
C ILE A 28 -0.18 6.87 -1.50
N LEU A 29 -0.72 5.80 -2.05
CA LEU A 29 -0.33 5.40 -3.40
C LEU A 29 -0.76 6.44 -4.44
N TYR A 30 -1.89 7.09 -4.23
CA TYR A 30 -2.30 8.17 -5.10
C TYR A 30 -1.34 9.35 -5.05
N ARG A 31 -0.82 9.65 -3.87
CA ARG A 31 0.16 10.72 -3.74
C ARG A 31 1.42 10.40 -4.52
N LEU A 32 1.83 9.14 -4.49
CA LEU A 32 2.97 8.72 -5.31
C LEU A 32 2.67 8.87 -6.78
N LYS A 33 1.47 8.51 -7.19
CA LYS A 33 1.06 8.61 -8.58
C LYS A 33 1.09 10.07 -9.05
N GLU A 34 0.78 10.99 -8.15
CA GLU A 34 0.82 12.40 -8.45
C GLU A 34 2.24 12.96 -8.57
N GLY A 35 3.22 12.13 -8.27
CA GLY A 35 4.60 12.55 -8.39
C GLY A 35 5.25 12.99 -7.10
N ASN A 36 4.58 12.83 -5.97
CA ASN A 36 5.15 13.21 -4.69
C ASN A 36 6.18 12.20 -4.22
N SER A 37 7.29 12.71 -3.67
CA SER A 37 8.28 11.85 -3.07
C SER A 37 7.78 11.39 -1.69
N ILE A 38 8.46 10.37 -1.15
CA ILE A 38 8.12 9.91 0.20
C ILE A 38 8.30 11.03 1.21
N THR A 39 9.32 11.85 1.04
CA THR A 39 9.56 12.97 1.93
C THR A 39 8.39 13.97 1.87
N ALA A 40 7.90 14.24 0.66
CA ALA A 40 6.78 15.16 0.50
C ALA A 40 5.51 14.57 1.11
N ILE A 41 5.30 13.28 0.93
CA ILE A 41 4.13 12.64 1.49
C ILE A 41 4.21 12.63 3.01
N HIS A 42 5.38 12.39 3.56
CA HIS A 42 5.55 12.42 5.00
C HIS A 42 5.23 13.82 5.56
N ALA A 43 5.54 14.85 4.82
CA ALA A 43 5.21 16.21 5.24
C ALA A 43 3.69 16.43 5.29
N MET A 44 2.96 15.74 4.43
CA MET A 44 1.51 15.82 4.43
C MET A 44 0.85 14.98 5.52
N TYR A 45 1.47 13.85 5.84
CA TYR A 45 0.93 12.88 6.81
C TYR A 45 1.90 12.74 7.96
N THR A 46 2.07 13.82 8.70
CA THR A 46 3.11 13.90 9.72
C THR A 46 2.92 12.93 10.88
N TRP A 47 1.69 12.43 11.06
CA TRP A 47 1.41 11.47 12.12
C TRP A 47 1.87 10.06 11.75
N ILE A 48 2.37 9.87 10.54
CA ILE A 48 2.88 8.57 10.12
C ILE A 48 4.39 8.66 10.04
N ASP A 49 5.06 7.78 10.79
CA ASP A 49 6.52 7.72 10.77
C ASP A 49 7.00 7.45 9.35
N LYS A 50 8.08 8.10 8.95
CA LYS A 50 8.58 7.98 7.59
C LYS A 50 8.95 6.53 7.26
N GLN A 51 9.53 5.83 8.23
CA GLN A 51 9.89 4.44 8.04
C GLN A 51 8.65 3.56 7.85
N THR A 52 7.61 3.84 8.63
CA THR A 52 6.35 3.12 8.51
C THR A 52 5.73 3.39 7.13
N LEU A 53 5.78 4.63 6.71
CA LEU A 53 5.25 5.02 5.41
C LEU A 53 5.98 4.27 4.29
N SER A 54 7.29 4.28 4.34
CA SER A 54 8.10 3.58 3.34
C SER A 54 7.82 2.09 3.36
N GLY A 55 7.73 1.50 4.56
CA GLY A 55 7.45 0.08 4.68
C GLY A 55 6.08 -0.29 4.17
N ALA A 56 5.09 0.56 4.40
CA ALA A 56 3.73 0.30 3.91
C ALA A 56 3.69 0.32 2.38
N ILE A 57 4.39 1.27 1.79
CA ILE A 57 4.46 1.36 0.33
C ILE A 57 5.12 0.10 -0.22
N GLU A 58 6.20 -0.32 0.41
CA GLU A 58 6.91 -1.51 -0.03
C GLU A 58 6.03 -2.76 0.07
N GLU A 59 5.28 -2.87 1.16
CA GLU A 59 4.37 -4.00 1.32
C GLU A 59 3.27 -3.99 0.26
N ALA A 60 2.76 -2.81 -0.07
CA ALA A 60 1.74 -2.69 -1.09
C ALA A 60 2.27 -3.13 -2.44
N ILE A 61 3.48 -2.72 -2.76
CA ILE A 61 4.11 -3.12 -4.02
C ILE A 61 4.31 -4.62 -4.04
N HIS A 62 4.79 -5.18 -2.96
CA HIS A 62 5.03 -6.61 -2.88
C HIS A 62 3.72 -7.40 -3.04
N THR A 63 2.68 -6.96 -2.37
CA THR A 63 1.38 -7.63 -2.43
C THR A 63 0.82 -7.61 -3.84
N VAL A 64 0.86 -6.46 -4.49
CA VAL A 64 0.36 -6.33 -5.85
C VAL A 64 1.19 -7.18 -6.80
N THR A 65 2.50 -7.13 -6.65
CA THR A 65 3.39 -7.89 -7.51
C THR A 65 3.14 -9.38 -7.38
N THR A 66 3.01 -9.85 -6.14
CA THR A 66 2.76 -11.26 -5.89
C THR A 66 1.42 -11.69 -6.47
N THR A 67 0.39 -10.88 -6.26
CA THR A 67 -0.95 -11.20 -6.77
C THR A 67 -0.95 -11.25 -8.29
N LEU A 68 -0.33 -10.29 -8.94
CA LEU A 68 -0.28 -10.26 -10.39
C LEU A 68 0.54 -11.41 -10.93
N HIS A 69 1.61 -11.77 -10.23
CA HIS A 69 2.45 -12.89 -10.64
C HIS A 69 1.66 -14.20 -10.60
N VAL A 70 0.90 -14.40 -9.53
CA VAL A 70 0.07 -15.59 -9.40
C VAL A 70 -0.98 -15.63 -10.50
N LYS A 71 -1.62 -14.51 -10.76
CA LYS A 71 -2.60 -14.41 -11.82
C LYS A 71 -1.98 -14.73 -13.18
N LYS A 72 -0.80 -14.21 -13.41
CA LYS A 72 -0.10 -14.46 -14.65
C LYS A 72 0.18 -15.93 -14.82
N ALA A 73 0.62 -16.57 -13.75
CA ALA A 73 0.89 -18.01 -13.81
C ALA A 73 -0.38 -18.79 -14.14
N THR A 74 -1.49 -18.35 -13.57
CA THR A 74 -2.77 -18.97 -13.82
C THR A 74 -3.21 -18.78 -15.28
N GLN A 75 -2.82 -17.68 -15.86
CA GLN A 75 -3.21 -17.34 -17.22
C GLN A 75 -2.05 -17.54 -18.18
N THR A 76 -1.29 -18.59 -17.96
CA THR A 76 -0.10 -18.83 -18.78
C THR A 76 -0.41 -18.93 -20.25
N GLN A 77 -1.58 -19.37 -20.59
CA GLN A 77 -1.97 -19.51 -21.98
C GLN A 77 -2.29 -18.18 -22.63
N ALA A 78 -2.27 -17.13 -21.87
CA ALA A 78 -2.55 -15.82 -22.43
C ALA A 78 -1.57 -15.57 -23.55
N PRO A 79 -2.08 -15.20 -24.68
CA PRO A 79 -1.19 -14.91 -25.81
C PRO A 79 -0.32 -13.73 -25.46
N ALA A 80 0.87 -13.86 -25.76
CA ALA A 80 1.79 -12.79 -25.45
C ALA A 80 1.43 -11.56 -26.24
#